data_dc6d2b31c397a890e73185af8733c9c8
#
_entry.id   dc6d2b31c397a890e73185af8733c9c8
#
_cell.length_a   1.000
_cell.length_b   1.000
_cell.length_c   1.000
_cell.angle_alpha   90.00
_cell.angle_beta   90.00
_cell.angle_gamma   90.00
#
_symmetry.space_group_name_H-M   'P 1'
#
loop_
_entity.id
_entity.type
_entity.pdbx_description
1 polymer ?
#
loop_
_entity_poly.entity_id
_entity_poly.type
_entity_poly.pdbx_seq_one_letter_code
_entity_poly.pdbx_strand_id
1 'polypeptide(L)'
;MVDFKEDERLNTLNHSCAHVMAQAVKHLYPNAKFWVGPVVKEGFYYDIDLGDTAVNDDVIAAIEKEMKKVCKEGKKIYRREISKAEALELFKDDEYKLDLIDGLEDGNISVYDQGDFTDLCRGPHVDNTKLCKNFKLIKYSGVYWKGDANNHVMQRIYGVCFPTAEELEEHLKLLEEAKDRDHRKIGKEMHLFMSDDLVGRGLPMFLPKGYTVWQELENYIKAKERKLGYLHVMTPCVGTVNLYKTSGHWDHYKENMFPAMEVEGESFVLRPMNCPHHMMIYANRMHSYKDLPTRLGEIAHDFRFEASGTLKG
;
A
#
# COMPACT_ATOMS: atom_id res chain seq x y z
N MET A 1 -4.52 -11.76 -9.00
CA MET A 1 -3.20 -11.79 -8.31
C MET A 1 -3.39 -12.46 -6.96
N VAL A 2 -2.42 -13.26 -6.53
CA VAL A 2 -2.44 -13.94 -5.22
C VAL A 2 -2.28 -12.90 -4.11
N ASP A 3 -2.99 -13.07 -2.99
CA ASP A 3 -2.81 -12.28 -1.77
C ASP A 3 -1.89 -13.06 -0.81
N PHE A 4 -0.62 -12.64 -0.73
CA PHE A 4 0.37 -13.32 0.10
C PHE A 4 0.12 -13.19 1.60
N LYS A 5 -0.68 -12.20 2.01
CA LYS A 5 -0.98 -11.99 3.43
C LYS A 5 -2.10 -12.90 3.92
N GLU A 6 -3.08 -13.22 3.08
CA GLU A 6 -4.24 -14.03 3.44
C GLU A 6 -4.00 -15.54 3.25
N ASP A 7 -3.11 -15.93 2.34
CA ASP A 7 -2.72 -17.34 2.15
C ASP A 7 -1.66 -17.72 3.20
N GLU A 8 -2.05 -18.51 4.20
CA GLU A 8 -1.18 -18.91 5.32
C GLU A 8 0.13 -19.58 4.85
N ARG A 9 0.08 -20.41 3.80
CA ARG A 9 1.24 -21.12 3.26
C ARG A 9 2.21 -20.15 2.62
N LEU A 10 1.71 -19.25 1.77
CA LEU A 10 2.53 -18.23 1.12
C LEU A 10 3.02 -17.18 2.12
N ASN A 11 2.20 -16.83 3.11
CA ASN A 11 2.58 -15.91 4.18
C ASN A 11 3.80 -16.45 4.93
N THR A 12 3.74 -17.67 5.45
CA THR A 12 4.85 -18.30 6.18
C THR A 12 6.11 -18.43 5.31
N LEU A 13 5.95 -18.80 4.04
CA LEU A 13 7.06 -18.93 3.11
C LEU A 13 7.72 -17.57 2.81
N ASN A 14 6.93 -16.54 2.54
CA ASN A 14 7.44 -15.20 2.25
C ASN A 14 8.05 -14.54 3.47
N HIS A 15 7.48 -14.74 4.66
CA HIS A 15 8.07 -14.30 5.92
C HIS A 15 9.45 -14.92 6.14
N SER A 16 9.59 -16.21 5.87
CA SER A 16 10.88 -16.91 5.98
C SER A 16 11.86 -16.44 4.91
N CYS A 17 11.39 -16.15 3.70
CA CYS A 17 12.21 -15.60 2.64
C CYS A 17 12.73 -14.20 2.96
N ALA A 18 11.96 -13.38 3.70
CA ALA A 18 12.44 -12.10 4.23
C ALA A 18 13.64 -12.28 5.16
N HIS A 19 13.63 -13.30 6.03
CA HIS A 19 14.78 -13.64 6.88
C HIS A 19 15.97 -14.17 6.07
N VAL A 20 15.73 -14.96 5.02
CA VAL A 20 16.80 -15.39 4.08
C VAL A 20 17.45 -14.19 3.42
N MET A 21 16.66 -13.18 3.04
CA MET A 21 17.17 -11.92 2.48
C MET A 21 17.99 -11.15 3.53
N ALA A 22 17.47 -11.01 4.75
CA ALA A 22 18.18 -10.33 5.83
C ALA A 22 19.53 -10.99 6.15
N GLN A 23 19.59 -12.32 6.23
CA GLN A 23 20.85 -13.06 6.38
C GLN A 23 21.81 -12.81 5.22
N ALA A 24 21.33 -12.86 3.98
CA ALA A 24 22.14 -12.59 2.79
C ALA A 24 22.71 -11.16 2.80
N VAL A 25 21.90 -10.19 3.21
CA VAL A 25 22.36 -8.80 3.38
C VAL A 25 23.41 -8.71 4.49
N LYS A 26 23.23 -9.38 5.63
CA LYS A 26 24.19 -9.37 6.75
C LYS A 26 25.56 -9.97 6.35
N HIS A 27 25.56 -11.01 5.49
CA HIS A 27 26.78 -11.58 4.94
C HIS A 27 27.56 -10.61 4.04
N LEU A 28 26.83 -9.85 3.22
CA LEU A 28 27.45 -8.89 2.29
C LEU A 28 27.81 -7.56 2.97
N TYR A 29 26.99 -7.15 3.94
CA TYR A 29 27.08 -5.90 4.66
C TYR A 29 27.05 -6.15 6.19
N PRO A 30 28.16 -6.52 6.82
CA PRO A 30 28.20 -6.88 8.25
C PRO A 30 27.66 -5.79 9.20
N ASN A 31 27.75 -4.52 8.80
CA ASN A 31 27.26 -3.38 9.57
C ASN A 31 25.80 -3.03 9.30
N ALA A 32 25.12 -3.77 8.40
CA ALA A 32 23.71 -3.54 8.11
C ALA A 32 22.85 -3.71 9.38
N LYS A 33 21.89 -2.80 9.56
CA LYS A 33 20.89 -2.83 10.62
C LYS A 33 19.51 -3.09 10.05
N PHE A 34 18.64 -3.70 10.83
CA PHE A 34 17.37 -4.24 10.35
C PHE A 34 16.21 -3.74 11.20
N TRP A 35 15.15 -3.25 10.56
CA TRP A 35 13.96 -2.88 11.31
C TRP A 35 12.91 -3.99 11.26
N VAL A 36 12.04 -4.02 10.26
CA VAL A 36 10.93 -4.99 10.14
C VAL A 36 10.84 -5.60 8.74
N GLY A 37 10.42 -6.88 8.69
CA GLY A 37 10.27 -7.65 7.46
C GLY A 37 8.90 -8.34 7.32
N PRO A 38 7.78 -7.60 7.27
CA PRO A 38 6.46 -8.20 7.19
C PRO A 38 6.12 -8.72 5.78
N VAL A 39 5.17 -9.66 5.75
CA VAL A 39 4.47 -10.04 4.53
C VAL A 39 3.34 -9.06 4.28
N VAL A 40 3.22 -8.63 3.03
CA VAL A 40 2.18 -7.74 2.53
C VAL A 40 1.40 -8.43 1.41
N LYS A 41 0.35 -7.79 0.93
CA LYS A 41 -0.50 -8.35 -0.12
C LYS A 41 0.26 -8.78 -1.37
N GLU A 42 1.30 -8.01 -1.74
CA GLU A 42 2.08 -8.19 -2.97
C GLU A 42 3.36 -9.04 -2.80
N GLY A 43 3.62 -9.61 -1.61
CA GLY A 43 4.83 -10.38 -1.28
C GLY A 43 5.37 -10.05 0.10
N PHE A 44 6.68 -9.91 0.25
CA PHE A 44 7.33 -9.45 1.48
C PHE A 44 8.20 -8.24 1.21
N TYR A 45 8.57 -7.52 2.27
CA TYR A 45 9.67 -6.57 2.22
C TYR A 45 10.53 -6.66 3.49
N TYR A 46 11.66 -6.01 3.47
CA TYR A 46 12.45 -5.73 4.67
C TYR A 46 13.00 -4.31 4.60
N ASP A 47 12.91 -3.61 5.72
CA ASP A 47 13.49 -2.28 5.91
C ASP A 47 14.88 -2.42 6.52
N ILE A 48 15.89 -1.97 5.77
CA ILE A 48 17.30 -2.21 6.04
C ILE A 48 18.05 -0.89 5.97
N ASP A 49 18.90 -0.65 6.94
CA ASP A 49 19.87 0.43 6.91
C ASP A 49 21.22 -0.14 6.47
N LEU A 50 21.70 0.30 5.31
CA LEU A 50 22.99 -0.07 4.73
C LEU A 50 24.06 1.02 4.91
N GLY A 51 23.82 2.00 5.79
CA GLY A 51 24.69 3.17 5.94
C GLY A 51 24.76 3.95 4.62
N ASP A 52 25.97 4.26 4.18
CA ASP A 52 26.22 5.06 2.97
C ASP A 52 25.98 4.29 1.66
N THR A 53 25.61 2.99 1.72
CA THR A 53 25.40 2.17 0.52
C THR A 53 24.01 2.37 -0.05
N ALA A 54 23.91 3.00 -1.22
CA ALA A 54 22.65 3.09 -1.95
C ALA A 54 22.34 1.78 -2.66
N VAL A 55 21.08 1.32 -2.54
CA VAL A 55 20.59 0.14 -3.26
C VAL A 55 20.42 0.48 -4.74
N ASN A 56 20.96 -0.36 -5.60
CA ASN A 56 20.83 -0.34 -7.05
C ASN A 56 20.69 -1.78 -7.57
N ASP A 57 20.57 -1.94 -8.88
CA ASP A 57 20.36 -3.26 -9.49
C ASP A 57 21.53 -4.23 -9.26
N ASP A 58 22.78 -3.73 -9.17
CA ASP A 58 23.95 -4.56 -8.88
C ASP A 58 23.92 -5.08 -7.43
N VAL A 59 23.52 -4.23 -6.50
CA VAL A 59 23.33 -4.61 -5.07
C VAL A 59 22.22 -5.66 -4.96
N ILE A 60 21.10 -5.48 -5.65
CA ILE A 60 19.99 -6.46 -5.68
C ILE A 60 20.49 -7.79 -6.25
N ALA A 61 21.23 -7.77 -7.36
CA ALA A 61 21.77 -9.00 -7.96
C ALA A 61 22.75 -9.71 -7.02
N ALA A 62 23.58 -8.96 -6.28
CA ALA A 62 24.50 -9.53 -5.28
C ALA A 62 23.72 -10.18 -4.12
N ILE A 63 22.68 -9.52 -3.61
CA ILE A 63 21.82 -10.06 -2.55
C ILE A 63 21.13 -11.34 -3.04
N GLU A 64 20.53 -11.35 -4.23
CA GLU A 64 19.89 -12.55 -4.80
C GLU A 64 20.88 -13.72 -4.94
N LYS A 65 22.12 -13.44 -5.34
CA LYS A 65 23.16 -14.44 -5.44
C LYS A 65 23.50 -15.04 -4.08
N GLU A 66 23.58 -14.22 -3.04
CA GLU A 66 23.86 -14.67 -1.69
C GLU A 66 22.65 -15.41 -1.09
N MET A 67 21.43 -14.94 -1.29
CA MET A 67 20.20 -15.66 -0.91
C MET A 67 20.16 -17.07 -1.49
N LYS A 68 20.57 -17.25 -2.75
CA LYS A 68 20.67 -18.59 -3.37
C LYS A 68 21.63 -19.50 -2.64
N LYS A 69 22.74 -18.98 -2.11
CA LYS A 69 23.69 -19.76 -1.30
C LYS A 69 23.06 -20.15 0.04
N VAL A 70 22.45 -19.19 0.75
CA VAL A 70 21.73 -19.44 2.02
C VAL A 70 20.66 -20.53 1.83
N CYS A 71 19.87 -20.45 0.76
CA CYS A 71 18.88 -21.49 0.45
C CYS A 71 19.53 -22.85 0.17
N LYS A 72 20.66 -22.88 -0.56
CA LYS A 72 21.37 -24.11 -0.90
C LYS A 72 21.97 -24.79 0.34
N GLU A 73 22.43 -24.04 1.31
CA GLU A 73 22.96 -24.56 2.58
C GLU A 73 21.89 -25.32 3.38
N GLY A 74 20.65 -24.94 3.27
CA GLY A 74 19.54 -25.67 3.87
C GLY A 74 19.57 -25.67 5.39
N LYS A 75 19.80 -24.53 5.99
CA LYS A 75 19.80 -24.38 7.45
C LYS A 75 18.38 -24.51 8.01
N LYS A 76 18.28 -25.14 9.18
CA LYS A 76 17.02 -25.19 9.95
C LYS A 76 16.73 -23.81 10.50
N ILE A 77 15.44 -23.48 10.53
CA ILE A 77 14.91 -22.26 11.17
C ILE A 77 14.18 -22.73 12.42
N TYR A 78 14.52 -22.21 13.58
CA TYR A 78 13.89 -22.60 14.82
C TYR A 78 13.66 -21.41 15.75
N ARG A 79 12.53 -21.46 16.46
CA ARG A 79 12.09 -20.45 17.41
C ARG A 79 12.78 -20.65 18.75
N ARG A 80 13.20 -19.56 19.37
CA ARG A 80 13.70 -19.52 20.75
C ARG A 80 13.05 -18.36 21.49
N GLU A 81 12.62 -18.61 22.70
CA GLU A 81 12.16 -17.58 23.62
C GLU A 81 13.32 -17.11 24.46
N ILE A 82 13.42 -15.79 24.64
CA ILE A 82 14.49 -15.14 25.36
C ILE A 82 13.93 -14.07 26.30
N SER A 83 14.68 -13.76 27.37
CA SER A 83 14.38 -12.63 28.24
C SER A 83 14.65 -11.30 27.56
N LYS A 84 14.04 -10.22 28.06
CA LYS A 84 14.30 -8.85 27.57
C LYS A 84 15.79 -8.48 27.72
N ALA A 85 16.44 -8.90 28.79
CA ALA A 85 17.86 -8.65 29.01
C ALA A 85 18.73 -9.34 27.94
N GLU A 86 18.44 -10.60 27.61
CA GLU A 86 19.13 -11.34 26.54
C GLU A 86 18.88 -10.70 25.17
N ALA A 87 17.64 -10.24 24.89
CA ALA A 87 17.32 -9.55 23.66
C ALA A 87 18.10 -8.24 23.50
N LEU A 88 18.17 -7.43 24.54
CA LEU A 88 18.95 -6.19 24.53
C LEU A 88 20.45 -6.43 24.29
N GLU A 89 21.04 -7.48 24.87
CA GLU A 89 22.44 -7.82 24.64
C GLU A 89 22.66 -8.38 23.23
N LEU A 90 21.73 -9.23 22.75
CA LEU A 90 21.82 -9.83 21.39
C LEU A 90 21.77 -8.78 20.26
N PHE A 91 20.96 -7.75 20.43
CA PHE A 91 20.73 -6.71 19.41
C PHE A 91 21.36 -5.35 19.78
N LYS A 92 22.31 -5.31 20.70
CA LYS A 92 22.92 -4.05 21.23
C LYS A 92 23.50 -3.13 20.16
N ASP A 93 23.92 -3.68 19.01
CA ASP A 93 24.51 -2.93 17.90
C ASP A 93 23.46 -2.51 16.83
N ASP A 94 22.18 -2.83 17.04
CA ASP A 94 21.07 -2.49 16.14
C ASP A 94 20.01 -1.64 16.85
N GLU A 95 20.10 -0.32 16.69
CA GLU A 95 19.20 0.65 17.32
C GLU A 95 17.73 0.45 16.94
N TYR A 96 17.46 -0.05 15.74
CA TYR A 96 16.08 -0.31 15.27
C TYR A 96 15.48 -1.51 15.99
N LYS A 97 16.27 -2.55 16.26
CA LYS A 97 15.84 -3.70 17.08
C LYS A 97 15.69 -3.32 18.54
N LEU A 98 16.59 -2.49 19.08
CA LEU A 98 16.47 -1.99 20.46
C LEU A 98 15.17 -1.21 20.66
N ASP A 99 14.80 -0.34 19.73
CA ASP A 99 13.54 0.40 19.75
C ASP A 99 12.30 -0.52 19.73
N LEU A 100 12.34 -1.60 18.94
CA LEU A 100 11.27 -2.59 18.93
C LEU A 100 11.18 -3.35 20.26
N ILE A 101 12.32 -3.74 20.85
CA ILE A 101 12.41 -4.48 22.13
C ILE A 101 11.92 -3.62 23.30
N ASP A 102 12.16 -2.31 23.26
CA ASP A 102 11.71 -1.40 24.32
C ASP A 102 10.20 -1.42 24.49
N GLY A 103 9.46 -1.51 23.38
CA GLY A 103 8.00 -1.65 23.37
C GLY A 103 7.45 -3.03 23.72
N LEU A 104 8.30 -4.04 24.00
CA LEU A 104 7.86 -5.40 24.33
C LEU A 104 7.90 -5.66 25.84
N GLU A 105 6.91 -6.44 26.31
CA GLU A 105 6.88 -6.94 27.68
C GLU A 105 7.84 -8.15 27.84
N ASP A 106 8.47 -8.25 29.02
CA ASP A 106 9.32 -9.40 29.33
C ASP A 106 8.50 -10.69 29.39
N GLY A 107 9.07 -11.79 28.89
CA GLY A 107 8.39 -13.09 28.78
C GLY A 107 7.63 -13.32 27.47
N ASN A 108 7.53 -12.31 26.60
CA ASN A 108 6.86 -12.43 25.28
C ASN A 108 7.82 -12.18 24.10
N ILE A 109 9.14 -12.31 24.32
CA ILE A 109 10.14 -12.04 23.29
C ILE A 109 10.60 -13.35 22.66
N SER A 110 10.43 -13.46 21.36
CA SER A 110 10.92 -14.61 20.60
C SER A 110 11.87 -14.16 19.48
N VAL A 111 12.86 -14.98 19.24
CA VAL A 111 13.80 -14.85 18.13
C VAL A 111 13.78 -16.11 17.28
N TYR A 112 14.17 -15.98 16.04
CA TYR A 112 14.36 -17.09 15.14
C TYR A 112 15.80 -17.17 14.71
N ASP A 113 16.41 -18.33 14.95
CA ASP A 113 17.78 -18.64 14.57
C ASP A 113 17.79 -19.38 13.23
N GLN A 114 18.68 -18.94 12.33
CA GLN A 114 18.82 -19.45 10.97
C GLN A 114 20.31 -19.52 10.62
N GLY A 115 20.96 -20.61 11.01
CA GLY A 115 22.42 -20.74 10.84
C GLY A 115 23.17 -19.73 11.71
N ASP A 116 23.87 -18.79 11.07
CA ASP A 116 24.64 -17.71 11.70
C ASP A 116 23.86 -16.39 11.82
N PHE A 117 22.57 -16.40 11.50
CA PHE A 117 21.69 -15.25 11.58
C PHE A 117 20.57 -15.47 12.58
N THR A 118 20.33 -14.46 13.42
CA THR A 118 19.23 -14.43 14.40
C THR A 118 18.43 -13.17 14.22
N ASP A 119 17.11 -13.28 14.20
CA ASP A 119 16.22 -12.11 14.11
C ASP A 119 15.12 -12.11 15.16
N LEU A 120 14.73 -10.91 15.58
CA LEU A 120 13.58 -10.67 16.46
C LEU A 120 12.29 -10.88 15.68
N CYS A 121 11.53 -11.92 15.98
CA CYS A 121 10.36 -12.28 15.22
C CYS A 121 9.34 -13.11 16.00
N ARG A 122 8.06 -12.94 15.68
CA ARG A 122 6.96 -13.74 16.26
C ARG A 122 6.69 -15.02 15.47
N GLY A 123 7.12 -15.10 14.23
CA GLY A 123 6.81 -16.21 13.32
C GLY A 123 5.38 -16.15 12.76
N PRO A 124 4.89 -17.27 12.18
CA PRO A 124 5.60 -18.53 11.96
C PRO A 124 6.61 -18.47 10.81
N HIS A 125 7.47 -19.49 10.74
CA HIS A 125 8.45 -19.71 9.68
C HIS A 125 8.42 -21.14 9.17
N VAL A 126 8.97 -21.36 7.97
CA VAL A 126 9.22 -22.72 7.47
C VAL A 126 10.39 -23.37 8.20
N ASP A 127 10.45 -24.69 8.21
CA ASP A 127 11.46 -25.44 8.97
C ASP A 127 12.90 -25.31 8.42
N ASN A 128 13.04 -24.93 7.14
CA ASN A 128 14.33 -24.96 6.46
C ASN A 128 14.41 -23.93 5.33
N THR A 129 15.57 -23.25 5.22
CA THR A 129 15.84 -22.24 4.19
C THR A 129 15.77 -22.76 2.75
N LYS A 130 15.93 -24.08 2.52
CA LYS A 130 15.76 -24.71 1.20
C LYS A 130 14.39 -24.47 0.57
N LEU A 131 13.35 -24.30 1.40
CA LEU A 131 11.99 -24.07 0.93
C LEU A 131 11.85 -22.70 0.26
N CYS A 132 12.70 -21.74 0.62
CA CYS A 132 12.70 -20.37 0.07
C CYS A 132 13.49 -20.23 -1.25
N LYS A 133 13.79 -21.32 -1.97
CA LYS A 133 14.67 -21.30 -3.15
C LYS A 133 14.09 -20.59 -4.39
N ASN A 134 12.75 -20.55 -4.51
CA ASN A 134 12.06 -19.97 -5.67
C ASN A 134 11.59 -18.56 -5.32
N PHE A 135 12.51 -17.62 -5.35
CA PHE A 135 12.26 -16.22 -5.00
C PHE A 135 12.73 -15.27 -6.08
N LYS A 136 12.23 -14.04 -6.03
CA LYS A 136 12.72 -12.90 -6.81
C LYS A 136 12.60 -11.63 -5.98
N LEU A 137 13.64 -10.79 -5.98
CA LEU A 137 13.55 -9.41 -5.50
C LEU A 137 13.00 -8.54 -6.64
N ILE A 138 11.89 -7.83 -6.38
CA ILE A 138 11.08 -7.20 -7.44
C ILE A 138 11.17 -5.69 -7.47
N LYS A 139 11.52 -5.05 -6.33
CA LYS A 139 11.52 -3.60 -6.20
C LYS A 139 12.35 -3.17 -4.99
N TYR A 140 12.89 -1.97 -5.04
CA TYR A 140 13.48 -1.28 -3.88
C TYR A 140 13.06 0.19 -3.86
N SER A 141 13.05 0.80 -2.67
CA SER A 141 12.74 2.22 -2.48
C SER A 141 13.33 2.73 -1.17
N GLY A 142 13.63 4.02 -1.10
CA GLY A 142 13.88 4.69 0.18
C GLY A 142 12.58 4.83 0.97
N VAL A 143 12.66 4.66 2.28
CA VAL A 143 11.55 4.89 3.21
C VAL A 143 12.09 5.57 4.46
N TYR A 144 11.31 6.47 5.06
CA TYR A 144 11.68 7.07 6.34
C TYR A 144 11.36 6.10 7.48
N TRP A 145 12.29 5.95 8.43
CA TRP A 145 12.04 5.17 9.63
C TRP A 145 10.79 5.67 10.35
N LYS A 146 9.90 4.75 10.73
CA LYS A 146 8.58 5.04 11.34
C LYS A 146 7.67 5.96 10.51
N GLY A 147 7.99 6.15 9.22
CA GLY A 147 7.21 7.02 8.33
C GLY A 147 7.37 8.53 8.57
N ASP A 148 8.30 8.94 9.43
CA ASP A 148 8.56 10.34 9.72
C ASP A 148 9.71 10.88 8.84
N ALA A 149 9.44 11.91 8.04
CA ALA A 149 10.41 12.53 7.13
C ALA A 149 11.63 13.16 7.83
N ASN A 150 11.60 13.35 9.14
CA ASN A 150 12.71 13.83 9.93
C ASN A 150 13.68 12.72 10.38
N ASN A 151 13.27 11.45 10.21
CA ASN A 151 14.07 10.30 10.58
C ASN A 151 14.98 9.84 9.45
N HIS A 152 15.90 8.90 9.76
CA HIS A 152 16.80 8.28 8.80
C HIS A 152 16.05 7.62 7.65
N VAL A 153 16.63 7.70 6.45
CA VAL A 153 16.14 6.98 5.26
C VAL A 153 16.70 5.58 5.28
N MET A 154 15.81 4.60 5.38
CA MET A 154 16.13 3.18 5.22
C MET A 154 15.87 2.72 3.79
N GLN A 155 16.46 1.60 3.40
CA GLN A 155 16.21 0.94 2.14
C GLN A 155 15.16 -0.17 2.32
N ARG A 156 14.04 -0.06 1.63
CA ARG A 156 13.00 -1.10 1.60
C ARG A 156 13.17 -1.94 0.36
N ILE A 157 13.47 -3.22 0.55
CA ILE A 157 13.63 -4.19 -0.54
C ILE A 157 12.43 -5.12 -0.53
N TYR A 158 11.75 -5.25 -1.68
CA TYR A 158 10.59 -6.11 -1.85
C TYR A 158 10.96 -7.39 -2.58
N GLY A 159 10.33 -8.47 -2.19
CA GLY A 159 10.49 -9.76 -2.83
C GLY A 159 9.24 -10.62 -2.80
N VAL A 160 9.27 -11.68 -3.59
CA VAL A 160 8.25 -12.73 -3.62
C VAL A 160 8.93 -14.09 -3.56
N CYS A 161 8.28 -15.04 -2.92
CA CYS A 161 8.72 -16.43 -2.86
C CYS A 161 7.54 -17.37 -3.08
N PHE A 162 7.76 -18.39 -3.92
CA PHE A 162 6.76 -19.39 -4.24
C PHE A 162 7.27 -20.82 -3.96
N PRO A 163 6.38 -21.77 -3.72
CA PRO A 163 6.75 -23.16 -3.49
C PRO A 163 7.44 -23.79 -4.70
N THR A 164 7.03 -23.44 -5.91
CA THR A 164 7.56 -23.97 -7.17
C THR A 164 8.14 -22.87 -8.06
N ALA A 165 9.01 -23.26 -8.98
CA ALA A 165 9.59 -22.33 -9.94
C ALA A 165 8.54 -21.85 -10.97
N GLU A 166 7.62 -22.75 -11.33
CA GLU A 166 6.54 -22.49 -12.28
C GLU A 166 5.60 -21.40 -11.75
N GLU A 167 5.19 -21.49 -10.47
CA GLU A 167 4.35 -20.46 -9.82
C GLU A 167 5.05 -19.10 -9.78
N LEU A 168 6.36 -19.08 -9.51
CA LEU A 168 7.16 -17.85 -9.53
C LEU A 168 7.20 -17.25 -10.94
N GLU A 169 7.49 -18.06 -11.95
CA GLU A 169 7.56 -17.60 -13.35
C GLU A 169 6.23 -17.04 -13.84
N GLU A 170 5.12 -17.72 -13.56
CA GLU A 170 3.78 -17.23 -13.88
C GLU A 170 3.49 -15.90 -13.20
N HIS A 171 3.83 -15.77 -11.91
CA HIS A 171 3.63 -14.51 -11.18
C HIS A 171 4.47 -13.36 -11.76
N LEU A 172 5.74 -13.60 -12.09
CA LEU A 172 6.62 -12.60 -12.69
C LEU A 172 6.11 -12.16 -14.06
N LYS A 173 5.58 -13.09 -14.87
CA LYS A 173 4.94 -12.77 -16.14
C LYS A 173 3.71 -11.86 -15.95
N LEU A 174 2.86 -12.17 -14.96
CA LEU A 174 1.71 -11.32 -14.64
C LEU A 174 2.13 -9.92 -14.17
N LEU A 175 3.23 -9.79 -13.42
CA LEU A 175 3.77 -8.49 -13.02
C LEU A 175 4.29 -7.69 -14.22
N GLU A 176 4.91 -8.34 -15.20
CA GLU A 176 5.39 -7.68 -16.42
C GLU A 176 4.23 -7.24 -17.30
N GLU A 177 3.25 -8.10 -17.51
CA GLU A 177 2.00 -7.73 -18.20
C GLU A 177 1.27 -6.58 -17.50
N ALA A 178 1.28 -6.53 -16.17
CA ALA A 178 0.68 -5.44 -15.41
C ALA A 178 1.41 -4.10 -15.64
N LYS A 179 2.75 -4.11 -15.78
CA LYS A 179 3.52 -2.90 -16.12
C LYS A 179 3.16 -2.37 -17.52
N ASP A 180 2.95 -3.25 -18.48
CA ASP A 180 2.55 -2.86 -19.84
C ASP A 180 1.12 -2.30 -19.89
N ARG A 181 0.26 -2.69 -18.95
CA ARG A 181 -1.10 -2.18 -18.79
C ARG A 181 -1.20 -0.97 -17.87
N ASP A 182 -0.07 -0.41 -17.39
CA ASP A 182 -0.10 0.77 -16.52
C ASP A 182 -0.74 1.95 -17.27
N HIS A 183 -1.88 2.42 -16.76
CA HIS A 183 -2.63 3.52 -17.34
C HIS A 183 -1.81 4.81 -17.47
N ARG A 184 -0.83 5.04 -16.58
CA ARG A 184 0.06 6.21 -16.63
C ARG A 184 0.99 6.13 -17.84
N LYS A 185 1.54 4.95 -18.13
CA LYS A 185 2.36 4.69 -19.33
C LYS A 185 1.50 4.85 -20.59
N ILE A 186 0.40 4.12 -20.66
CA ILE A 186 -0.52 4.14 -21.79
C ILE A 186 -1.08 5.55 -22.03
N GLY A 187 -1.52 6.23 -20.96
CA GLY A 187 -2.09 7.57 -21.03
C GLY A 187 -1.12 8.61 -21.57
N LYS A 188 0.17 8.50 -21.19
CA LYS A 188 1.23 9.36 -21.72
C LYS A 188 1.52 9.07 -23.21
N GLU A 189 1.70 7.80 -23.57
CA GLU A 189 2.00 7.36 -24.93
C GLU A 189 0.87 7.69 -25.92
N MET A 190 -0.38 7.52 -25.50
CA MET A 190 -1.57 7.80 -26.30
C MET A 190 -2.04 9.25 -26.24
N HIS A 191 -1.41 10.10 -25.43
CA HIS A 191 -1.85 11.49 -25.18
C HIS A 191 -3.30 11.56 -24.67
N LEU A 192 -3.63 10.80 -23.64
CA LEU A 192 -4.97 10.76 -23.05
C LEU A 192 -5.15 11.83 -21.96
N PHE A 193 -4.13 12.05 -21.15
CA PHE A 193 -4.14 13.05 -20.08
C PHE A 193 -2.72 13.58 -19.81
N MET A 194 -2.64 14.69 -19.12
CA MET A 194 -1.41 15.30 -18.65
C MET A 194 -1.57 15.87 -17.24
N SER A 195 -0.47 16.10 -16.56
CA SER A 195 -0.40 16.85 -15.31
C SER A 195 0.62 17.97 -15.47
N ASP A 196 0.39 19.09 -14.81
CA ASP A 196 1.29 20.25 -14.81
C ASP A 196 1.40 20.82 -13.40
N ASP A 197 2.61 21.18 -12.96
CA ASP A 197 2.85 21.68 -11.61
C ASP A 197 2.17 23.04 -11.34
N LEU A 198 1.92 23.85 -12.39
CA LEU A 198 1.19 25.12 -12.27
C LEU A 198 -0.30 24.89 -11.99
N VAL A 199 -0.87 23.78 -12.46
CA VAL A 199 -2.26 23.37 -12.14
C VAL A 199 -2.31 22.75 -10.77
N GLY A 200 -1.33 21.94 -10.43
CA GLY A 200 -1.18 21.27 -9.15
C GLY A 200 -0.88 19.78 -9.28
N ARG A 201 -0.11 19.27 -8.34
CA ARG A 201 0.25 17.85 -8.31
C ARG A 201 -0.97 16.99 -8.02
N GLY A 202 -1.14 15.91 -8.78
CA GLY A 202 -2.28 15.00 -8.62
C GLY A 202 -3.58 15.51 -9.23
N LEU A 203 -3.55 16.59 -10.04
CA LEU A 203 -4.69 17.13 -10.77
C LEU A 203 -4.52 16.87 -12.28
N PRO A 204 -4.93 15.68 -12.78
CA PRO A 204 -4.79 15.35 -14.19
C PRO A 204 -5.80 16.13 -15.04
N MET A 205 -5.32 16.60 -16.20
CA MET A 205 -6.14 17.21 -17.24
C MET A 205 -6.33 16.20 -18.37
N PHE A 206 -7.59 15.92 -18.73
CA PHE A 206 -7.89 15.05 -19.88
C PHE A 206 -7.69 15.81 -21.20
N LEU A 207 -6.90 15.23 -22.08
CA LEU A 207 -6.70 15.71 -23.43
C LEU A 207 -7.85 15.24 -24.34
N PRO A 208 -7.99 15.75 -25.59
CA PRO A 208 -9.15 15.43 -26.43
C PRO A 208 -9.45 13.93 -26.59
N LYS A 209 -8.42 13.11 -26.80
CA LYS A 209 -8.60 11.65 -26.91
C LYS A 209 -9.07 11.03 -25.58
N GLY A 210 -8.48 11.45 -24.47
CA GLY A 210 -8.87 10.98 -23.14
C GLY A 210 -10.29 11.41 -22.78
N TYR A 211 -10.67 12.65 -23.13
CA TYR A 211 -12.02 13.11 -22.91
C TYR A 211 -13.05 12.36 -23.77
N THR A 212 -12.70 11.96 -24.99
CA THR A 212 -13.57 11.08 -25.78
C THR A 212 -13.84 9.75 -25.06
N VAL A 213 -12.81 9.12 -24.51
CA VAL A 213 -12.98 7.88 -23.72
C VAL A 213 -13.87 8.13 -22.50
N TRP A 214 -13.65 9.24 -21.80
CA TRP A 214 -14.49 9.65 -20.67
C TRP A 214 -15.98 9.77 -21.08
N GLN A 215 -16.26 10.48 -22.19
CA GLN A 215 -17.62 10.64 -22.67
C GLN A 215 -18.30 9.33 -23.05
N GLU A 216 -17.58 8.40 -23.67
CA GLU A 216 -18.13 7.07 -24.00
C GLU A 216 -18.50 6.28 -22.74
N LEU A 217 -17.64 6.33 -21.70
CA LEU A 217 -17.94 5.69 -20.42
C LEU A 217 -19.13 6.35 -19.72
N GLU A 218 -19.22 7.68 -19.75
CA GLU A 218 -20.32 8.44 -19.18
C GLU A 218 -21.65 8.11 -19.89
N ASN A 219 -21.64 8.09 -21.23
CA ASN A 219 -22.80 7.73 -22.03
C ASN A 219 -23.27 6.29 -21.76
N TYR A 220 -22.31 5.38 -21.64
CA TYR A 220 -22.61 3.99 -21.32
C TYR A 220 -23.31 3.83 -19.97
N ILE A 221 -22.74 4.43 -18.91
CA ILE A 221 -23.31 4.30 -17.56
C ILE A 221 -24.69 4.99 -17.48
N LYS A 222 -24.84 6.20 -18.02
CA LYS A 222 -26.11 6.90 -18.08
C LYS A 222 -27.21 6.12 -18.82
N ALA A 223 -26.85 5.44 -19.92
CA ALA A 223 -27.78 4.60 -20.65
C ALA A 223 -28.21 3.37 -19.83
N LYS A 224 -27.30 2.77 -19.08
CA LYS A 224 -27.60 1.65 -18.16
C LYS A 224 -28.50 2.08 -17.03
N GLU A 225 -28.17 3.18 -16.36
CA GLU A 225 -28.92 3.72 -15.23
C GLU A 225 -30.35 4.08 -15.62
N ARG A 226 -30.55 4.73 -16.77
CA ARG A 226 -31.90 5.02 -17.30
C ARG A 226 -32.74 3.74 -17.51
N LYS A 227 -32.12 2.67 -18.05
CA LYS A 227 -32.79 1.38 -18.19
C LYS A 227 -33.19 0.74 -16.85
N LEU A 228 -32.45 1.04 -15.79
CA LEU A 228 -32.71 0.59 -14.42
C LEU A 228 -33.65 1.53 -13.63
N GLY A 229 -34.17 2.59 -14.29
CA GLY A 229 -35.13 3.53 -13.69
C GLY A 229 -34.47 4.62 -12.84
N TYR A 230 -33.20 4.91 -13.04
CA TYR A 230 -32.54 6.05 -12.39
C TYR A 230 -32.92 7.38 -13.07
N LEU A 231 -33.21 8.37 -12.26
CA LEU A 231 -33.41 9.75 -12.67
C LEU A 231 -32.12 10.54 -12.38
N HIS A 232 -31.54 11.13 -13.42
CA HIS A 232 -30.30 11.90 -13.27
C HIS A 232 -30.60 13.29 -12.73
N VAL A 233 -29.77 13.70 -11.79
CA VAL A 233 -29.79 15.04 -11.17
C VAL A 233 -28.41 15.69 -11.31
N MET A 234 -28.33 16.98 -10.99
CA MET A 234 -27.08 17.73 -10.91
C MET A 234 -27.12 18.58 -9.63
N THR A 235 -26.04 18.50 -8.86
CA THR A 235 -25.91 19.21 -7.59
C THR A 235 -24.62 20.05 -7.55
N PRO A 236 -24.56 21.12 -6.72
CA PRO A 236 -23.37 21.94 -6.60
C PRO A 236 -22.15 21.19 -6.09
N CYS A 237 -20.94 21.61 -6.53
CA CYS A 237 -19.66 21.06 -6.04
C CYS A 237 -19.31 21.54 -4.63
N VAL A 238 -20.00 22.55 -4.11
CA VAL A 238 -19.83 23.09 -2.77
C VAL A 238 -21.13 22.96 -1.98
N GLY A 239 -21.02 22.86 -0.66
CA GLY A 239 -22.17 22.87 0.24
C GLY A 239 -21.78 23.54 1.56
N THR A 240 -22.75 23.96 2.35
CA THR A 240 -22.48 24.53 3.67
C THR A 240 -21.95 23.46 4.62
N VAL A 241 -21.09 23.85 5.55
CA VAL A 241 -20.62 22.97 6.63
C VAL A 241 -21.78 22.34 7.39
N ASN A 242 -22.88 23.07 7.54
CA ASN A 242 -24.06 22.60 8.24
C ASN A 242 -24.75 21.41 7.55
N LEU A 243 -24.76 21.37 6.21
CA LEU A 243 -25.27 20.21 5.47
C LEU A 243 -24.50 18.93 5.85
N TYR A 244 -23.17 19.02 5.94
CA TYR A 244 -22.31 17.90 6.27
C TYR A 244 -22.31 17.56 7.76
N LYS A 245 -22.54 18.52 8.65
CA LYS A 245 -22.81 18.25 10.07
C LYS A 245 -24.14 17.51 10.26
N THR A 246 -25.21 17.97 9.62
CA THR A 246 -26.53 17.32 9.70
C THR A 246 -26.51 15.89 9.18
N SER A 247 -25.73 15.60 8.15
CA SER A 247 -25.59 14.28 7.57
C SER A 247 -24.52 13.37 8.24
N GLY A 248 -23.81 13.88 9.25
CA GLY A 248 -22.76 13.18 9.99
C GLY A 248 -21.40 13.07 9.27
N HIS A 249 -21.32 13.53 8.02
CA HIS A 249 -20.06 13.47 7.26
C HIS A 249 -18.94 14.30 7.87
N TRP A 250 -19.30 15.45 8.48
CA TRP A 250 -18.32 16.32 9.13
C TRP A 250 -17.58 15.62 10.27
N ASP A 251 -18.26 14.80 11.05
CA ASP A 251 -17.68 14.13 12.21
C ASP A 251 -16.84 12.91 11.82
N HIS A 252 -17.23 12.22 10.74
CA HIS A 252 -16.56 10.98 10.31
C HIS A 252 -15.49 11.18 9.24
N TYR A 253 -15.52 12.26 8.46
CA TYR A 253 -14.67 12.48 7.29
C TYR A 253 -13.91 13.80 7.30
N LYS A 254 -13.95 14.57 8.39
CA LYS A 254 -13.35 15.91 8.47
C LYS A 254 -11.86 15.92 8.06
N GLU A 255 -11.10 14.90 8.43
CA GLU A 255 -9.67 14.79 8.09
C GLU A 255 -9.42 14.62 6.59
N ASN A 256 -10.40 14.05 5.88
CA ASN A 256 -10.35 13.86 4.43
C ASN A 256 -11.10 14.96 3.65
N MET A 257 -11.58 15.98 4.30
CA MET A 257 -12.24 17.11 3.65
C MET A 257 -11.26 18.26 3.44
N PHE A 258 -11.40 18.97 2.33
CA PHE A 258 -10.71 20.25 2.18
C PHE A 258 -11.14 21.25 3.25
N PRO A 259 -10.26 22.18 3.67
CA PRO A 259 -10.60 23.20 4.65
C PRO A 259 -11.83 24.01 4.23
N ALA A 260 -12.64 24.40 5.22
CA ALA A 260 -13.79 25.26 4.97
C ALA A 260 -13.36 26.64 4.46
N MET A 261 -14.16 27.19 3.55
CA MET A 261 -14.00 28.52 2.97
C MET A 261 -15.06 29.41 3.60
N GLU A 262 -14.65 30.55 4.15
CA GLU A 262 -15.59 31.56 4.69
C GLU A 262 -15.92 32.56 3.59
N VAL A 263 -17.22 32.68 3.28
CA VAL A 263 -17.72 33.59 2.27
C VAL A 263 -18.98 34.29 2.83
N GLU A 264 -18.93 35.62 2.97
CA GLU A 264 -20.06 36.46 3.46
C GLU A 264 -20.67 35.99 4.80
N GLY A 265 -19.85 35.39 5.68
CA GLY A 265 -20.28 34.92 6.99
C GLY A 265 -20.85 33.49 7.00
N GLU A 266 -20.82 32.81 5.89
CA GLU A 266 -21.18 31.40 5.79
C GLU A 266 -19.92 30.55 5.49
N SER A 267 -19.87 29.37 6.11
CA SER A 267 -18.79 28.39 5.89
C SER A 267 -19.17 27.35 4.82
N PHE A 268 -18.41 27.30 3.74
CA PHE A 268 -18.59 26.32 2.65
C PHE A 268 -17.45 25.34 2.59
N VAL A 269 -17.74 24.13 2.10
CA VAL A 269 -16.73 23.11 1.83
C VAL A 269 -16.92 22.51 0.43
N LEU A 270 -15.82 22.08 -0.17
CA LEU A 270 -15.88 21.22 -1.34
C LEU A 270 -16.53 19.89 -0.93
N ARG A 271 -17.49 19.39 -1.69
CA ARG A 271 -18.21 18.17 -1.33
C ARG A 271 -17.31 16.95 -1.34
N PRO A 272 -17.22 16.17 -0.25
CA PRO A 272 -16.53 14.89 -0.22
C PRO A 272 -17.39 13.76 -0.81
N MET A 273 -18.71 13.97 -0.79
CA MET A 273 -19.76 13.08 -1.30
C MET A 273 -20.98 13.89 -1.71
N ASN A 274 -21.71 13.42 -2.72
CA ASN A 274 -22.95 14.07 -3.19
C ASN A 274 -24.23 13.60 -2.48
N CYS A 275 -24.15 12.52 -1.67
CA CYS A 275 -25.32 11.97 -0.96
C CYS A 275 -26.14 12.99 -0.16
N PRO A 276 -25.55 13.92 0.62
CA PRO A 276 -26.32 14.91 1.35
C PRO A 276 -27.18 15.81 0.46
N HIS A 277 -26.67 16.20 -0.70
CA HIS A 277 -27.43 16.98 -1.68
C HIS A 277 -28.60 16.18 -2.27
N HIS A 278 -28.42 14.88 -2.56
CA HIS A 278 -29.50 14.00 -3.03
C HIS A 278 -30.61 13.86 -1.97
N MET A 279 -30.24 13.81 -0.67
CA MET A 279 -31.18 13.76 0.41
C MET A 279 -32.04 15.07 0.45
N MET A 280 -31.43 16.22 0.17
CA MET A 280 -32.16 17.48 0.07
C MET A 280 -33.10 17.51 -1.14
N ILE A 281 -32.70 16.96 -2.28
CA ILE A 281 -33.57 16.79 -3.44
C ILE A 281 -34.75 15.89 -3.08
N TYR A 282 -34.53 14.79 -2.41
CA TYR A 282 -35.59 13.89 -1.96
C TYR A 282 -36.55 14.57 -0.98
N ALA A 283 -35.99 15.31 -0.02
CA ALA A 283 -36.78 16.03 0.99
C ALA A 283 -37.60 17.23 0.45
N ASN A 284 -37.37 17.65 -0.80
CA ASN A 284 -38.02 18.81 -1.40
C ASN A 284 -39.57 18.68 -1.57
N ARG A 285 -40.09 17.45 -1.51
CA ARG A 285 -41.54 17.17 -1.62
C ARG A 285 -41.96 16.02 -0.73
N MET A 286 -43.26 15.94 -0.47
CA MET A 286 -43.85 14.79 0.20
C MET A 286 -43.79 13.54 -0.70
N HIS A 287 -43.40 12.42 -0.12
CA HIS A 287 -43.37 11.10 -0.79
C HIS A 287 -44.31 10.13 -0.11
N SER A 288 -44.95 9.28 -0.91
CA SER A 288 -45.67 8.10 -0.44
C SER A 288 -44.72 6.89 -0.45
N TYR A 289 -45.02 5.90 0.40
CA TYR A 289 -44.34 4.60 0.31
C TYR A 289 -44.49 3.92 -1.05
N LYS A 290 -45.50 4.30 -1.84
CA LYS A 290 -45.74 3.83 -3.21
C LYS A 290 -44.74 4.42 -4.23
N ASP A 291 -44.09 5.52 -3.89
CA ASP A 291 -43.08 6.18 -4.73
C ASP A 291 -41.71 5.50 -4.61
N LEU A 292 -41.58 4.52 -3.72
CA LEU A 292 -40.36 3.78 -3.50
C LEU A 292 -40.25 2.55 -4.44
N PRO A 293 -39.05 2.19 -4.89
CA PRO A 293 -37.78 2.83 -4.61
C PRO A 293 -37.54 4.08 -5.46
N THR A 294 -37.09 5.16 -4.86
CA THR A 294 -36.57 6.34 -5.59
C THR A 294 -35.09 6.09 -5.95
N ARG A 295 -34.77 6.26 -7.22
CA ARG A 295 -33.41 6.08 -7.73
C ARG A 295 -32.93 7.38 -8.35
N LEU A 296 -31.96 8.03 -7.69
CA LEU A 296 -31.29 9.23 -8.20
C LEU A 296 -29.87 8.87 -8.58
N GLY A 297 -29.40 9.34 -9.73
CA GLY A 297 -28.04 9.17 -10.22
C GLY A 297 -27.40 10.52 -10.55
N GLU A 298 -26.11 10.63 -10.41
CA GLU A 298 -25.33 11.81 -10.79
C GLU A 298 -23.92 11.40 -11.18
N ILE A 299 -23.42 11.92 -12.28
CA ILE A 299 -21.99 11.87 -12.59
C ILE A 299 -21.38 13.10 -11.90
N ALA A 300 -20.80 12.86 -10.74
CA ALA A 300 -20.38 13.89 -9.81
C ALA A 300 -18.86 14.00 -9.69
N HIS A 301 -18.38 15.21 -9.37
CA HIS A 301 -17.00 15.42 -8.92
C HIS A 301 -17.01 15.54 -7.39
N ASP A 302 -16.41 14.58 -6.71
CA ASP A 302 -16.19 14.58 -5.27
C ASP A 302 -14.75 14.95 -4.95
N PHE A 303 -14.54 15.71 -3.88
CA PHE A 303 -13.25 16.29 -3.52
C PHE A 303 -12.82 15.78 -2.16
N ARG A 304 -11.70 15.06 -2.10
CA ARG A 304 -11.14 14.54 -0.85
C ARG A 304 -9.67 14.94 -0.73
N PHE A 305 -9.29 15.36 0.47
CA PHE A 305 -7.90 15.54 0.81
C PHE A 305 -7.31 14.18 1.14
N GLU A 306 -6.51 13.66 0.24
CA GLU A 306 -5.85 12.35 0.39
C GLU A 306 -4.36 12.55 0.67
N ALA A 307 -3.84 11.86 1.68
CA ALA A 307 -2.41 11.88 1.96
C ALA A 307 -1.60 11.29 0.80
N SER A 308 -0.38 11.77 0.60
CA SER A 308 0.50 11.28 -0.45
C SER A 308 0.71 9.76 -0.35
N GLY A 309 0.51 9.05 -1.47
CA GLY A 309 0.66 7.59 -1.53
C GLY A 309 -0.57 6.78 -1.10
N THR A 310 -1.66 7.41 -0.69
CA THR A 310 -2.91 6.71 -0.33
C THR A 310 -3.62 6.14 -1.55
N LEU A 311 -3.62 6.87 -2.66
CA LEU A 311 -4.25 6.43 -3.90
C LEU A 311 -3.32 5.52 -4.70
N LYS A 312 -3.87 4.42 -5.16
CA LYS A 312 -3.20 3.43 -6.01
C LYS A 312 -3.89 3.39 -7.36
N GLY A 313 -3.47 4.18 -8.28
CA GLY A 313 -4.06 4.05 -9.58
C GLY A 313 -4.12 5.29 -10.40
#